data_ffbf72187807e18ad14ad3e9959025b6
#
_entry.id   ffbf72187807e18ad14ad3e9959025b6
#
_cell.length_a   1.000
_cell.length_b   1.000
_cell.length_c   1.000
_cell.angle_alpha   90.00
_cell.angle_beta   90.00
_cell.angle_gamma   90.00
#
_symmetry.space_group_name_H-M   'P 1'
#
loop_
_entity.id
_entity.type
_entity.pdbx_description
1 polymer ?
#
loop_
_entity_poly.entity_id
_entity_poly.type
_entity_poly.pdbx_seq_one_letter_code
_entity_poly.pdbx_strand_id
1 'polypeptide(L)'
;FAEGTFNAAFVPSYASELVKSKSKANIFANGIFNLLFLGLLFLVLVIEIFMPTFVGLIAPGFTEDSEKVKLAIDLTRITFPFLIFVSLSSFFSAILNTHNKFAVASAAPIILNIILISILLFNSYLNDKLVYFLSYGVSIAGLIQLIFLYKFVKKFY
;
A
#
# COMPACT_ATOMS: atom_id res chain seq x y z
N PHE A 1 -11.38 4.40 2.23
CA PHE A 1 -11.72 5.61 2.99
C PHE A 1 -10.53 6.59 3.01
N ALA A 2 -9.35 6.15 3.42
CA ALA A 2 -8.14 6.98 3.47
C ALA A 2 -7.74 7.53 2.09
N GLU A 3 -7.86 6.76 1.03
CA GLU A 3 -7.53 7.18 -0.34
C GLU A 3 -8.40 8.35 -0.81
N GLY A 4 -9.71 8.30 -0.57
CA GLY A 4 -10.62 9.37 -0.96
C GLY A 4 -10.34 10.69 -0.23
N THR A 5 -10.11 10.62 1.08
CA THR A 5 -9.81 11.80 1.90
C THR A 5 -8.46 12.41 1.53
N PHE A 6 -7.45 11.57 1.32
CA PHE A 6 -6.13 12.04 0.87
C PHE A 6 -6.21 12.73 -0.49
N ASN A 7 -6.88 12.12 -1.47
CA ASN A 7 -7.04 12.69 -2.80
C ASN A 7 -7.81 14.00 -2.77
N ALA A 8 -8.85 14.11 -1.94
CA ALA A 8 -9.64 15.34 -1.80
C ALA A 8 -8.81 16.53 -1.29
N ALA A 9 -7.81 16.28 -0.45
CA ALA A 9 -6.92 17.32 0.07
C ALA A 9 -5.70 17.58 -0.83
N PHE A 10 -5.07 16.51 -1.31
CA PHE A 10 -3.81 16.59 -2.06
C PHE A 10 -4.02 17.12 -3.48
N VAL A 11 -4.99 16.60 -4.22
CA VAL A 11 -5.17 16.93 -5.65
C VAL A 11 -5.39 18.42 -5.90
N PRO A 12 -6.27 19.13 -5.18
CA PRO A 12 -6.44 20.58 -5.36
C PRO A 12 -5.17 21.36 -5.01
N SER A 13 -4.48 20.98 -3.93
CA SER A 13 -3.27 21.64 -3.47
C SER A 13 -2.12 21.49 -4.48
N TYR A 14 -1.91 20.24 -4.97
CA TYR A 14 -0.91 19.95 -5.99
C TYR A 14 -1.22 20.67 -7.32
N ALA A 15 -2.49 20.67 -7.76
CA ALA A 15 -2.92 21.36 -8.97
C ALA A 15 -2.69 22.88 -8.86
N SER A 16 -2.95 23.48 -7.72
CA SER A 16 -2.68 24.90 -7.44
C SER A 16 -1.20 25.24 -7.57
N GLU A 17 -0.31 24.39 -7.06
CA GLU A 17 1.14 24.59 -7.22
C GLU A 17 1.60 24.35 -8.67
N LEU A 18 0.98 23.42 -9.37
CA LEU A 18 1.27 23.12 -10.78
C LEU A 18 0.96 24.31 -11.70
N VAL A 19 -0.12 25.05 -11.43
CA VAL A 19 -0.46 26.30 -12.15
C VAL A 19 0.62 27.38 -11.96
N LYS A 20 1.26 27.43 -10.79
CA LYS A 20 2.33 28.41 -10.52
C LYS A 20 3.61 28.04 -11.25
N SER A 21 4.11 26.83 -11.09
CA SER A 21 5.21 26.25 -11.86
C SER A 21 5.37 24.75 -11.56
N LYS A 22 5.89 24.01 -12.53
CA LYS A 22 6.23 22.58 -12.35
C LYS A 22 7.22 22.38 -11.19
N SER A 23 8.20 23.26 -11.03
CA SER A 23 9.19 23.19 -9.95
C SER A 23 8.54 23.29 -8.56
N LYS A 24 7.59 24.22 -8.37
CA LYS A 24 6.86 24.36 -7.09
C LYS A 24 6.00 23.14 -6.80
N ALA A 25 5.31 22.61 -7.80
CA ALA A 25 4.52 21.39 -7.67
C ALA A 25 5.41 20.21 -7.25
N ASN A 26 6.59 20.05 -7.84
CA ASN A 26 7.52 18.98 -7.48
C ASN A 26 8.07 19.13 -6.05
N ILE A 27 8.43 20.34 -5.63
CA ILE A 27 8.87 20.62 -4.26
C ILE A 27 7.77 20.26 -3.26
N PHE A 28 6.54 20.69 -3.53
CA PHE A 28 5.38 20.36 -2.70
C PHE A 28 5.14 18.84 -2.63
N ALA A 29 5.12 18.17 -3.79
CA ALA A 29 4.90 16.72 -3.86
C ALA A 29 6.01 15.94 -3.15
N ASN A 30 7.30 16.33 -3.30
CA ASN A 30 8.42 15.73 -2.58
C ASN A 30 8.28 15.88 -1.06
N GLY A 31 7.83 17.04 -0.59
CA GLY A 31 7.57 17.27 0.84
C GLY A 31 6.50 16.32 1.38
N ILE A 32 5.39 16.19 0.67
CA ILE A 32 4.30 15.27 1.03
C ILE A 32 4.74 13.80 0.93
N PHE A 33 5.48 13.42 -0.13
CA PHE A 33 6.02 12.07 -0.27
C PHE A 33 6.92 11.68 0.90
N ASN A 34 7.87 12.55 1.26
CA ASN A 34 8.79 12.29 2.37
C ASN A 34 8.05 12.18 3.71
N LEU A 35 7.07 13.05 3.95
CA LEU A 35 6.25 13.01 5.17
C LEU A 35 5.47 11.69 5.25
N LEU A 36 4.81 11.30 4.16
CA LEU A 36 4.06 10.03 4.09
C LEU A 36 5.00 8.84 4.26
N PHE A 37 6.10 8.80 3.52
CA PHE A 37 7.04 7.68 3.56
C PHE A 37 7.64 7.49 4.95
N LEU A 38 8.16 8.56 5.56
CA LEU A 38 8.77 8.49 6.89
C LEU A 38 7.73 8.20 7.97
N GLY A 39 6.55 8.81 7.89
CA GLY A 39 5.47 8.56 8.85
C GLY A 39 4.96 7.12 8.78
N LEU A 40 4.76 6.58 7.57
CA LEU A 40 4.34 5.21 7.37
C LEU A 40 5.43 4.21 7.74
N LEU A 41 6.70 4.50 7.40
CA LEU A 41 7.83 3.67 7.79
C LEU A 41 7.94 3.57 9.30
N PHE A 42 7.86 4.71 10.00
CA PHE A 42 7.87 4.74 11.46
C PHE A 42 6.70 3.95 12.04
N LEU A 43 5.48 4.16 11.54
CA LEU A 43 4.29 3.45 11.99
C LEU A 43 4.44 1.94 11.81
N VAL A 44 4.87 1.50 10.62
CA VAL A 44 5.04 0.07 10.33
C VAL A 44 6.10 -0.53 11.23
N LEU A 45 7.25 0.12 11.41
CA LEU A 45 8.31 -0.37 12.30
C LEU A 45 7.84 -0.50 13.75
N VAL A 46 7.11 0.49 14.27
CA VAL A 46 6.56 0.42 15.64
C VAL A 46 5.60 -0.75 15.78
N ILE A 47 4.67 -0.91 14.83
CA ILE A 47 3.69 -2.00 14.89
C ILE A 47 4.36 -3.38 14.70
N GLU A 48 5.36 -3.50 13.83
CA GLU A 48 6.12 -4.74 13.66
C GLU A 48 6.81 -5.18 14.96
N ILE A 49 7.39 -4.24 15.71
CA ILE A 49 7.99 -4.52 17.02
C ILE A 49 6.94 -4.99 18.02
N PHE A 50 5.78 -4.32 18.05
CA PHE A 50 4.69 -4.61 18.99
C PHE A 50 3.57 -5.48 18.38
N MET A 51 3.85 -6.25 17.32
CA MET A 51 2.85 -7.03 16.59
C MET A 51 1.98 -7.94 17.47
N PRO A 52 2.53 -8.68 18.47
CA PRO A 52 1.69 -9.51 19.33
C PRO A 52 0.65 -8.69 20.11
N THR A 53 1.04 -7.54 20.65
CA THR A 53 0.12 -6.62 21.36
C THR A 53 -0.92 -6.05 20.40
N PHE A 54 -0.49 -5.66 19.20
CA PHE A 54 -1.38 -5.11 18.18
C PHE A 54 -2.46 -6.13 17.75
N VAL A 55 -2.07 -7.37 17.47
CA VAL A 55 -3.01 -8.44 17.11
C VAL A 55 -3.94 -8.75 18.27
N GLY A 56 -3.45 -8.79 19.51
CA GLY A 56 -4.27 -9.01 20.71
C GLY A 56 -5.33 -7.93 20.92
N LEU A 57 -5.02 -6.67 20.57
CA LEU A 57 -5.97 -5.54 20.67
C LEU A 57 -7.07 -5.61 19.59
N ILE A 58 -6.71 -6.01 18.37
CA ILE A 58 -7.66 -6.03 17.24
C ILE A 58 -8.51 -7.30 17.23
N ALA A 59 -7.94 -8.43 17.63
CA ALA A 59 -8.60 -9.72 17.62
C ALA A 59 -8.56 -10.41 19.00
N PRO A 60 -9.20 -9.83 20.02
CA PRO A 60 -9.18 -10.37 21.40
C PRO A 60 -9.76 -11.80 21.50
N GLY A 61 -10.69 -12.17 20.59
CA GLY A 61 -11.26 -13.52 20.56
C GLY A 61 -10.30 -14.63 20.14
N PHE A 62 -9.10 -14.27 19.63
CA PHE A 62 -8.08 -15.29 19.28
C PHE A 62 -7.19 -15.65 20.46
N THR A 63 -7.20 -14.87 21.54
CA THR A 63 -6.30 -15.04 22.69
C THR A 63 -6.48 -16.40 23.43
N GLU A 64 -7.63 -17.06 23.27
CA GLU A 64 -7.90 -18.37 23.84
C GLU A 64 -7.22 -19.53 23.09
N ASP A 65 -6.78 -19.32 21.84
CA ASP A 65 -6.16 -20.32 20.98
C ASP A 65 -4.76 -19.87 20.56
N SER A 66 -3.75 -20.43 21.18
CA SER A 66 -2.36 -20.05 20.95
C SER A 66 -1.86 -20.26 19.51
N GLU A 67 -2.40 -21.27 18.80
CA GLU A 67 -2.03 -21.53 17.41
C GLU A 67 -2.61 -20.49 16.48
N LYS A 68 -3.89 -20.10 16.70
CA LYS A 68 -4.53 -19.03 15.91
C LYS A 68 -3.87 -17.68 16.13
N VAL A 69 -3.53 -17.33 17.37
CA VAL A 69 -2.79 -16.09 17.67
C VAL A 69 -1.46 -16.06 16.95
N LYS A 70 -0.68 -17.15 17.01
CA LYS A 70 0.61 -17.23 16.33
C LYS A 70 0.46 -17.07 14.83
N LEU A 71 -0.49 -17.79 14.23
CA LEU A 71 -0.77 -17.69 12.80
C LEU A 71 -1.18 -16.26 12.40
N ALA A 72 -2.07 -15.62 13.18
CA ALA A 72 -2.50 -14.25 12.94
C ALA A 72 -1.32 -13.26 13.00
N ILE A 73 -0.43 -13.40 13.98
CA ILE A 73 0.78 -12.57 14.10
C ILE A 73 1.68 -12.76 12.89
N ASP A 74 1.97 -14.00 12.50
CA ASP A 74 2.86 -14.30 11.37
C ASP A 74 2.31 -13.75 10.05
N LEU A 75 1.02 -13.97 9.78
CA LEU A 75 0.37 -13.48 8.56
C LEU A 75 0.28 -11.95 8.53
N THR A 76 -0.01 -11.32 9.68
CA THR A 76 -0.08 -9.86 9.77
C THR A 76 1.30 -9.24 9.54
N ARG A 77 2.38 -9.78 10.11
CA ARG A 77 3.75 -9.32 9.84
C ARG A 77 4.11 -9.36 8.36
N ILE A 78 3.71 -10.42 7.65
CA ILE A 78 3.99 -10.55 6.22
C ILE A 78 3.21 -9.51 5.41
N THR A 79 1.96 -9.22 5.81
CA THR A 79 1.08 -8.33 5.05
C THR A 79 1.19 -6.86 5.47
N PHE A 80 1.63 -6.55 6.68
CA PHE A 80 1.62 -5.19 7.20
C PHE A 80 2.46 -4.19 6.39
N PRO A 81 3.64 -4.55 5.83
CA PRO A 81 4.39 -3.68 4.94
C PRO A 81 3.64 -3.22 3.68
N PHE A 82 2.59 -3.95 3.26
CA PHE A 82 1.71 -3.55 2.17
C PHE A 82 1.09 -2.17 2.40
N LEU A 83 0.88 -1.77 3.67
CA LEU A 83 0.35 -0.45 4.01
C LEU A 83 1.21 0.69 3.42
N ILE A 84 2.53 0.57 3.46
CA ILE A 84 3.44 1.54 2.85
C ILE A 84 3.21 1.59 1.34
N PHE A 85 3.21 0.42 0.70
CA PHE A 85 3.11 0.32 -0.75
C PHE A 85 1.78 0.86 -1.28
N VAL A 86 0.65 0.50 -0.65
CA VAL A 86 -0.67 0.97 -1.09
C VAL A 86 -0.84 2.47 -0.85
N SER A 87 -0.34 3.01 0.25
CA SER A 87 -0.44 4.45 0.55
C SER A 87 0.40 5.29 -0.41
N LEU A 88 1.64 4.85 -0.72
CA LEU A 88 2.47 5.53 -1.72
C LEU A 88 1.92 5.37 -3.14
N SER A 89 1.28 4.24 -3.44
CA SER A 89 0.56 4.03 -4.70
C SER A 89 -0.61 5.00 -4.84
N SER A 90 -1.37 5.22 -3.78
CA SER A 90 -2.44 6.23 -3.74
C SER A 90 -1.91 7.64 -3.99
N PHE A 91 -0.76 8.00 -3.38
CA PHE A 91 -0.08 9.27 -3.66
C PHE A 91 0.29 9.42 -5.14
N PHE A 92 0.90 8.41 -5.76
CA PHE A 92 1.23 8.46 -7.18
C PHE A 92 -0.01 8.49 -8.08
N SER A 93 -1.07 7.76 -7.71
CA SER A 93 -2.35 7.82 -8.40
C SER A 93 -2.97 9.21 -8.36
N ALA A 94 -2.85 9.94 -7.24
CA ALA A 94 -3.32 11.31 -7.11
C ALA A 94 -2.59 12.26 -8.06
N ILE A 95 -1.27 12.14 -8.19
CA ILE A 95 -0.50 12.91 -9.18
C ILE A 95 -0.94 12.57 -10.61
N LEU A 96 -1.08 11.28 -10.95
CA LEU A 96 -1.53 10.84 -12.28
C LEU A 96 -2.93 11.37 -12.61
N ASN A 97 -3.84 11.36 -11.64
CA ASN A 97 -5.19 11.88 -11.80
C ASN A 97 -5.17 13.40 -12.10
N THR A 98 -4.30 14.17 -11.43
CA THR A 98 -4.13 15.60 -11.71
C THR A 98 -3.64 15.84 -13.15
N HIS A 99 -2.89 14.89 -13.72
CA HIS A 99 -2.44 14.92 -15.10
C HIS A 99 -3.37 14.18 -16.10
N ASN A 100 -4.63 13.93 -15.71
CA ASN A 100 -5.65 13.25 -16.52
C ASN A 100 -5.26 11.81 -16.95
N LYS A 101 -4.40 11.13 -16.18
CA LYS A 101 -3.98 9.74 -16.43
C LYS A 101 -4.79 8.73 -15.61
N PHE A 102 -6.12 8.89 -15.58
CA PHE A 102 -7.04 8.10 -14.76
C PHE A 102 -6.93 6.58 -15.02
N ALA A 103 -6.82 6.18 -16.29
CA ALA A 103 -6.74 4.76 -16.65
C ALA A 103 -5.52 4.06 -16.01
N VAL A 104 -4.38 4.74 -15.93
CA VAL A 104 -3.17 4.19 -15.31
C VAL A 104 -3.35 4.07 -13.80
N ALA A 105 -3.89 5.11 -13.17
CA ALA A 105 -4.18 5.12 -11.74
C ALA A 105 -5.15 3.98 -11.36
N SER A 106 -6.24 3.81 -12.14
CA SER A 106 -7.24 2.77 -11.90
C SER A 106 -6.77 1.35 -12.26
N ALA A 107 -5.74 1.20 -13.08
CA ALA A 107 -5.21 -0.12 -13.44
C ALA A 107 -4.34 -0.74 -12.32
N ALA A 108 -3.83 0.06 -11.40
CA ALA A 108 -2.92 -0.43 -10.36
C ALA A 108 -3.52 -1.55 -9.48
N PRO A 109 -4.77 -1.47 -8.96
CA PRO A 109 -5.36 -2.55 -8.17
C PRO A 109 -5.54 -3.88 -8.93
N ILE A 110 -5.57 -3.86 -10.27
CA ILE A 110 -5.67 -5.08 -11.08
C ILE A 110 -4.48 -6.00 -10.86
N ILE A 111 -3.29 -5.42 -10.60
CA ILE A 111 -2.07 -6.16 -10.32
C ILE A 111 -2.23 -7.05 -9.09
N LEU A 112 -2.81 -6.53 -8.02
CA LEU A 112 -3.09 -7.29 -6.80
C LEU A 112 -4.00 -8.50 -7.11
N ASN A 113 -5.10 -8.24 -7.83
CA ASN A 113 -6.05 -9.28 -8.17
C ASN A 113 -5.43 -10.38 -9.05
N ILE A 114 -4.63 -10.01 -10.06
CA ILE A 114 -3.93 -10.99 -10.92
C ILE A 114 -3.01 -11.87 -10.09
N ILE A 115 -2.22 -11.30 -9.18
CA ILE A 115 -1.27 -12.05 -8.35
C ILE A 115 -2.02 -13.02 -7.43
N LEU A 116 -3.07 -12.55 -6.72
CA LEU A 116 -3.84 -13.39 -5.82
C LEU A 116 -4.58 -14.51 -6.56
N ILE A 117 -5.19 -14.21 -7.70
CA ILE A 117 -5.84 -15.23 -8.55
C ILE A 117 -4.81 -16.26 -9.01
N SER A 118 -3.63 -15.82 -9.43
CA SER A 118 -2.56 -16.74 -9.86
C SER A 118 -2.17 -17.70 -8.72
N ILE A 119 -2.00 -17.20 -7.50
CA ILE A 119 -1.69 -18.05 -6.32
C ILE A 119 -2.82 -19.05 -6.07
N LEU A 120 -4.08 -18.61 -6.14
CA LEU A 120 -5.23 -19.48 -5.94
C LEU A 120 -5.35 -20.59 -7.01
N LEU A 121 -5.04 -20.28 -8.27
CA LEU A 121 -5.03 -21.27 -9.34
C LEU A 121 -3.96 -22.34 -9.15
N PHE A 122 -2.85 -22.01 -8.51
CA PHE A 122 -1.79 -22.95 -8.16
C PHE A 122 -1.97 -23.62 -6.79
N ASN A 123 -3.14 -23.45 -6.14
CA ASN A 123 -3.43 -23.96 -4.80
C ASN A 123 -3.17 -25.46 -4.64
N SER A 124 -3.48 -26.28 -5.67
CA SER A 124 -3.26 -27.74 -5.63
C SER A 124 -1.79 -28.13 -5.39
N TYR A 125 -0.84 -27.23 -5.61
CA TYR A 125 0.59 -27.42 -5.38
C TYR A 125 1.08 -26.82 -4.04
N LEU A 126 0.25 -26.01 -3.35
CA LEU A 126 0.66 -25.24 -2.18
C LEU A 126 0.26 -25.86 -0.85
N ASN A 127 -0.72 -26.80 -0.85
CA ASN A 127 -1.25 -27.49 0.34
C ASN A 127 -1.54 -26.52 1.50
N ASP A 128 -1.14 -26.88 2.73
CA ASP A 128 -1.39 -26.11 3.97
C ASP A 128 -0.68 -24.74 4.02
N LYS A 129 0.19 -24.44 3.07
CA LYS A 129 0.95 -23.17 3.02
C LYS A 129 0.24 -22.07 2.22
N LEU A 130 -0.95 -22.33 1.67
CA LEU A 130 -1.67 -21.37 0.83
C LEU A 130 -1.81 -19.98 1.48
N VAL A 131 -2.16 -19.91 2.76
CA VAL A 131 -2.36 -18.64 3.47
C VAL A 131 -1.08 -17.81 3.55
N TYR A 132 0.07 -18.46 3.72
CA TYR A 132 1.37 -17.77 3.69
C TYR A 132 1.70 -17.24 2.28
N PHE A 133 1.46 -18.04 1.23
CA PHE A 133 1.66 -17.60 -0.15
C PHE A 133 0.75 -16.43 -0.51
N LEU A 134 -0.51 -16.42 -0.07
CA LEU A 134 -1.42 -15.29 -0.25
C LEU A 134 -0.91 -14.04 0.48
N SER A 135 -0.41 -14.18 1.70
CA SER A 135 0.13 -13.07 2.49
C SER A 135 1.37 -12.45 1.82
N TYR A 136 2.31 -13.27 1.36
CA TYR A 136 3.45 -12.80 0.55
C TYR A 136 2.98 -12.19 -0.77
N GLY A 137 1.97 -12.79 -1.40
CA GLY A 137 1.36 -12.28 -2.64
C GLY A 137 0.83 -10.87 -2.48
N VAL A 138 0.17 -10.55 -1.38
CA VAL A 138 -0.32 -9.20 -1.07
C VAL A 138 0.86 -8.20 -1.02
N SER A 139 1.90 -8.50 -0.26
CA SER A 139 3.05 -7.59 -0.09
C SER A 139 3.83 -7.41 -1.39
N ILE A 140 4.07 -8.49 -2.14
CA ILE A 140 4.73 -8.45 -3.45
C ILE A 140 3.88 -7.66 -4.45
N ALA A 141 2.56 -7.89 -4.48
CA ALA A 141 1.65 -7.16 -5.35
C ALA A 141 1.67 -5.65 -5.07
N GLY A 142 1.68 -5.25 -3.80
CA GLY A 142 1.79 -3.85 -3.41
C GLY A 142 3.07 -3.21 -3.92
N LEU A 143 4.20 -3.90 -3.79
CA LEU A 143 5.48 -3.42 -4.31
C LEU A 143 5.47 -3.29 -5.84
N ILE A 144 4.94 -4.28 -6.55
CA ILE A 144 4.84 -4.24 -8.02
C ILE A 144 3.90 -3.10 -8.46
N GLN A 145 2.77 -2.91 -7.77
CA GLN A 145 1.84 -1.82 -8.01
C GLN A 145 2.52 -0.45 -7.83
N LEU A 146 3.27 -0.28 -6.77
CA LEU A 146 4.04 0.95 -6.51
C LEU A 146 5.06 1.24 -7.62
N ILE A 147 5.84 0.22 -8.03
CA ILE A 147 6.82 0.33 -9.12
C ILE A 147 6.13 0.66 -10.45
N PHE A 148 4.99 0.03 -10.72
CA PHE A 148 4.18 0.31 -11.91
C PHE A 148 3.78 1.78 -11.97
N LEU A 149 3.14 2.30 -10.92
CA LEU A 149 2.71 3.70 -10.88
C LEU A 149 3.89 4.68 -10.93
N TYR A 150 4.99 4.38 -10.24
CA TYR A 150 6.20 5.20 -10.27
C TYR A 150 6.76 5.39 -11.70
N LYS A 151 6.76 4.33 -12.52
CA LYS A 151 7.22 4.41 -13.92
C LYS A 151 6.42 5.44 -14.74
N PHE A 152 5.13 5.56 -14.48
CA PHE A 152 4.28 6.53 -15.18
C PHE A 152 4.38 7.93 -14.59
N VAL A 153 4.41 8.04 -13.26
CA VAL A 153 4.53 9.33 -12.57
C VAL A 153 5.86 10.02 -12.90
N LYS A 154 6.96 9.28 -13.04
CA LYS A 154 8.29 9.81 -13.36
C LYS A 154 8.32 10.77 -14.56
N LYS A 155 7.33 10.71 -15.46
CA LYS A 155 7.23 11.63 -16.62
C LYS A 155 6.73 13.02 -16.24
N PHE A 156 6.06 13.13 -15.10
CA PHE A 156 5.41 14.37 -14.63
C PHE A 156 6.11 14.98 -13.42
N TYR A 157 6.82 14.14 -12.73
CA TYR A 157 7.52 14.40 -11.48
C TYR A 157 8.95 14.91 -11.66
#